data_26075b43e3da7e920afb8dc53f7c8547
#
_entry.id   26075b43e3da7e920afb8dc53f7c8547
#
_cell.length_a   1.000
_cell.length_b   1.000
_cell.length_c   1.000
_cell.angle_alpha   90.00
_cell.angle_beta   90.00
_cell.angle_gamma   90.00
#
_symmetry.space_group_name_H-M   'P 1'
#
loop_
_entity.id
_entity.type
_entity.pdbx_description
1 polymer ?
#
loop_
_entity_poly.entity_id
_entity_poly.type
_entity_poly.pdbx_seq_one_letter_code
_entity_poly.pdbx_strand_id
1 'polypeptide(L)'
;MAKLWGGRFTKGTDKAVEDFTSSIAFDARMYAEDIAGSKAHATMLAKQHIISDADRDAIIAGLTKIKGQIDKGEFPFSVALEDIHMNIEKRLTDDIGEAGGRLHTGRSRNDQCAVDLHMYVRKAVVEMGELIVDMQKALIETAEKYSDIIMPGYTHLQRAQPVLFGHHMMAYFSMLERDFDRLLMVFKHADIMPLGAGALAGSTYGIDQTYTQKLLGFSRIYENSMDAVSDRDYVVEFLSFASLVMMHLSRLSEELILWSTNEFNFIELDDAHCTGSSIMPQKKNPDVCELVRGKTGRTYGHLLGLLTTLKGLPLTYNKDMQEDKEGIFDAIDTVHFALSINAAMIRGMKVNGSHMKAVLDDDFSNATDMADYLAKKGVPFREAHEIVGNAVHHCIEKGCVLLDLSVEDFKAISNHFDADILDAISIEACVAGRNNYSGTAPECVERQRNNGKIIIAAEKKQITEWKAIVESVQE
;
A
#
# COMPACT_ATOMS: atom_id res chain seq x y z
N MET A 1 22.69 34.55 14.29
CA MET A 1 22.00 35.25 13.17
C MET A 1 20.61 35.68 13.62
N ALA A 2 20.12 36.85 13.23
CA ALA A 2 18.74 37.24 13.53
C ALA A 2 17.80 36.31 12.72
N LYS A 3 16.86 35.64 13.41
CA LYS A 3 15.82 34.86 12.72
C LYS A 3 14.87 35.80 11.97
N LEU A 4 14.31 35.36 10.85
CA LEU A 4 13.42 36.16 9.99
C LEU A 4 12.19 36.72 10.73
N TRP A 5 11.83 36.14 11.91
CA TRP A 5 10.68 36.51 12.75
C TRP A 5 11.09 37.15 14.09
N GLY A 6 12.36 37.56 14.28
CA GLY A 6 12.94 38.01 15.55
C GLY A 6 12.53 39.39 16.08
N GLY A 7 11.79 40.21 15.32
CA GLY A 7 11.60 41.65 15.62
C GLY A 7 10.93 42.01 16.95
N ARG A 8 10.12 41.09 17.56
CA ARG A 8 9.46 41.27 18.86
C ARG A 8 10.33 40.81 20.04
N PHE A 9 11.26 39.90 19.80
CA PHE A 9 11.98 39.20 20.86
C PHE A 9 13.26 39.96 21.26
N THR A 10 13.52 40.07 22.53
CA THR A 10 14.68 40.73 23.12
C THR A 10 15.85 39.76 23.35
N LYS A 11 15.61 38.45 23.22
CA LYS A 11 16.61 37.38 23.40
C LYS A 11 16.57 36.43 22.22
N GLY A 12 17.71 35.84 21.89
CA GLY A 12 17.78 34.73 20.94
C GLY A 12 17.05 33.48 21.44
N THR A 13 16.63 32.61 20.52
CA THR A 13 16.04 31.30 20.87
C THR A 13 17.11 30.44 21.56
N ASP A 14 16.71 29.74 22.62
CA ASP A 14 17.55 28.75 23.29
C ASP A 14 17.89 27.60 22.34
N LYS A 15 19.13 27.13 22.37
CA LYS A 15 19.58 26.08 21.46
C LYS A 15 18.80 24.77 21.62
N ALA A 16 18.43 24.41 22.85
CA ALA A 16 17.62 23.21 23.08
C ALA A 16 16.22 23.32 22.45
N VAL A 17 15.66 24.55 22.41
CA VAL A 17 14.38 24.82 21.70
C VAL A 17 14.57 24.70 20.21
N GLU A 18 15.69 25.21 19.63
CA GLU A 18 16.00 25.07 18.22
C GLU A 18 16.12 23.59 17.82
N ASP A 19 16.88 22.82 18.59
CA ASP A 19 17.07 21.39 18.36
C ASP A 19 15.76 20.60 18.48
N PHE A 20 14.89 20.96 19.45
CA PHE A 20 13.60 20.29 19.68
C PHE A 20 12.54 20.62 18.65
N THR A 21 12.53 21.84 18.10
CA THR A 21 11.49 22.28 17.14
C THR A 21 11.90 22.13 15.69
N SER A 22 13.15 21.79 15.40
CA SER A 22 13.64 21.63 14.03
C SER A 22 13.04 20.40 13.35
N SER A 23 12.62 20.56 12.10
CA SER A 23 12.07 19.49 11.24
C SER A 23 12.98 19.14 10.05
N ILE A 24 14.09 19.86 9.89
CA ILE A 24 14.98 19.69 8.72
C ILE A 24 15.47 18.24 8.50
N ALA A 25 15.60 17.46 9.59
CA ALA A 25 16.06 16.07 9.52
C ALA A 25 15.13 15.17 8.70
N PHE A 26 13.83 15.51 8.62
CA PHE A 26 12.85 14.71 7.90
C PHE A 26 12.12 15.48 6.80
N ASP A 27 11.85 16.79 6.94
CA ASP A 27 11.13 17.57 5.95
C ASP A 27 11.99 17.97 4.72
N ALA A 28 13.32 17.83 4.81
CA ALA A 28 14.22 17.95 3.68
C ALA A 28 13.78 17.12 2.46
N ARG A 29 13.02 16.03 2.66
CA ARG A 29 12.46 15.19 1.58
C ARG A 29 11.52 15.95 0.65
N MET A 30 10.89 17.02 1.12
CA MET A 30 9.92 17.81 0.35
C MET A 30 10.54 19.00 -0.40
N TYR A 31 11.87 19.08 -0.51
CA TYR A 31 12.55 20.21 -1.16
C TYR A 31 12.06 20.46 -2.59
N ALA A 32 11.72 19.42 -3.33
CA ALA A 32 11.26 19.53 -4.71
C ALA A 32 9.86 20.17 -4.77
N GLU A 33 9.00 19.78 -3.85
CA GLU A 33 7.64 20.31 -3.69
C GLU A 33 7.68 21.77 -3.24
N ASP A 34 8.52 22.11 -2.25
CA ASP A 34 8.70 23.49 -1.79
C ASP A 34 9.20 24.42 -2.91
N ILE A 35 10.19 23.97 -3.70
CA ILE A 35 10.72 24.73 -4.81
C ILE A 35 9.68 24.92 -5.90
N ALA A 36 8.90 23.90 -6.24
CA ALA A 36 7.83 24.00 -7.23
C ALA A 36 6.72 24.95 -6.77
N GLY A 37 6.26 24.81 -5.51
CA GLY A 37 5.29 25.74 -4.91
C GLY A 37 5.77 27.17 -4.89
N SER A 38 7.06 27.40 -4.56
CA SER A 38 7.69 28.70 -4.52
C SER A 38 7.84 29.34 -5.91
N LYS A 39 8.19 28.57 -6.95
CA LYS A 39 8.24 29.06 -8.34
C LYS A 39 6.85 29.46 -8.84
N ALA A 40 5.83 28.63 -8.58
CA ALA A 40 4.45 28.94 -8.96
C ALA A 40 3.93 30.20 -8.24
N HIS A 41 4.26 30.34 -6.96
CA HIS A 41 3.91 31.54 -6.19
C HIS A 41 4.58 32.81 -6.75
N ALA A 42 5.87 32.78 -7.01
CA ALA A 42 6.61 33.91 -7.62
C ALA A 42 6.03 34.29 -8.99
N THR A 43 5.69 33.28 -9.82
CA THR A 43 5.09 33.48 -11.13
C THR A 43 3.72 34.16 -11.01
N MET A 44 2.91 33.74 -10.05
CA MET A 44 1.61 34.37 -9.75
C MET A 44 1.79 35.81 -9.24
N LEU A 45 2.72 36.05 -8.31
CA LEU A 45 2.95 37.41 -7.79
C LEU A 45 3.36 38.40 -8.89
N ALA A 46 4.20 37.98 -9.82
CA ALA A 46 4.61 38.81 -10.96
C ALA A 46 3.41 39.08 -11.90
N LYS A 47 2.61 38.07 -12.24
CA LYS A 47 1.39 38.21 -13.04
C LYS A 47 0.40 39.20 -12.42
N GLN A 48 0.32 39.22 -11.09
CA GLN A 48 -0.54 40.16 -10.35
C GLN A 48 0.14 41.52 -10.09
N HIS A 49 1.33 41.75 -10.65
CA HIS A 49 2.13 42.98 -10.47
C HIS A 49 2.46 43.31 -9.01
N ILE A 50 2.54 42.27 -8.14
CA ILE A 50 2.93 42.39 -6.74
C ILE A 50 4.45 42.45 -6.62
N ILE A 51 5.15 41.71 -7.48
CA ILE A 51 6.59 41.81 -7.70
C ILE A 51 6.88 42.10 -9.17
N SER A 52 8.09 42.50 -9.49
CA SER A 52 8.49 42.71 -10.88
C SER A 52 8.77 41.39 -11.62
N ASP A 53 8.71 41.39 -12.96
CA ASP A 53 9.15 40.25 -13.77
C ASP A 53 10.64 39.92 -13.54
N ALA A 54 11.49 40.93 -13.31
CA ALA A 54 12.89 40.75 -13.00
C ALA A 54 13.09 40.01 -11.65
N ASP A 55 12.28 40.32 -10.62
CA ASP A 55 12.30 39.62 -9.36
C ASP A 55 11.88 38.16 -9.54
N ARG A 56 10.79 37.89 -10.26
CA ARG A 56 10.34 36.53 -10.61
C ARG A 56 11.45 35.71 -11.27
N ASP A 57 12.06 36.27 -12.31
CA ASP A 57 13.10 35.58 -13.09
C ASP A 57 14.33 35.27 -12.23
N ALA A 58 14.74 36.20 -11.38
CA ALA A 58 15.82 35.99 -10.42
C ALA A 58 15.47 34.89 -9.38
N ILE A 59 14.25 34.91 -8.85
CA ILE A 59 13.75 33.90 -7.90
C ILE A 59 13.74 32.50 -8.55
N ILE A 60 13.16 32.37 -9.75
CA ILE A 60 13.09 31.08 -10.46
C ILE A 60 14.48 30.54 -10.77
N ALA A 61 15.39 31.37 -11.25
CA ALA A 61 16.77 30.98 -11.51
C ALA A 61 17.50 30.55 -10.24
N GLY A 62 17.35 31.31 -9.14
CA GLY A 62 17.91 30.98 -7.84
C GLY A 62 17.39 29.64 -7.27
N LEU A 63 16.06 29.42 -7.31
CA LEU A 63 15.44 28.17 -6.86
C LEU A 63 15.88 26.97 -7.70
N THR A 64 16.02 27.14 -9.02
CA THR A 64 16.51 26.11 -9.93
C THR A 64 17.96 25.71 -9.59
N LYS A 65 18.81 26.70 -9.31
CA LYS A 65 20.19 26.47 -8.86
C LYS A 65 20.23 25.73 -7.53
N ILE A 66 19.40 26.14 -6.56
CA ILE A 66 19.31 25.48 -5.24
C ILE A 66 18.86 24.03 -5.40
N LYS A 67 17.82 23.77 -6.20
CA LYS A 67 17.38 22.40 -6.51
C LYS A 67 18.55 21.54 -7.03
N GLY A 68 19.27 22.06 -8.02
CA GLY A 68 20.44 21.34 -8.57
C GLY A 68 21.56 21.08 -7.55
N GLN A 69 21.72 21.92 -6.53
CA GLN A 69 22.67 21.69 -5.42
C GLN A 69 22.15 20.59 -4.48
N ILE A 70 20.86 20.58 -4.16
CA ILE A 70 20.26 19.53 -3.32
C ILE A 70 20.29 18.18 -4.03
N ASP A 71 19.93 18.12 -5.32
CA ASP A 71 19.97 16.91 -6.15
C ASP A 71 21.37 16.26 -6.17
N LYS A 72 22.42 17.07 -6.08
CA LYS A 72 23.83 16.61 -6.04
C LYS A 72 24.37 16.32 -4.65
N GLY A 73 23.59 16.59 -3.59
CA GLY A 73 24.05 16.49 -2.21
C GLY A 73 25.04 17.58 -1.80
N GLU A 74 25.09 18.70 -2.51
CA GLU A 74 26.01 19.82 -2.29
C GLU A 74 25.41 20.93 -1.43
N PHE A 75 24.13 20.84 -1.06
CA PHE A 75 23.44 21.85 -0.27
C PHE A 75 23.62 21.60 1.23
N PRO A 76 24.19 22.55 1.99
CA PRO A 76 24.38 22.41 3.42
C PRO A 76 23.08 22.77 4.17
N PHE A 77 22.40 21.77 4.72
CA PHE A 77 21.27 22.00 5.62
C PHE A 77 21.73 22.46 7.01
N SER A 78 20.95 23.33 7.64
CA SER A 78 21.23 23.89 8.96
C SER A 78 20.05 23.72 9.90
N VAL A 79 20.25 23.06 11.03
CA VAL A 79 19.25 22.91 12.12
C VAL A 79 18.84 24.29 12.68
N ALA A 80 19.75 25.26 12.72
CA ALA A 80 19.46 26.64 13.15
C ALA A 80 18.43 27.37 12.26
N LEU A 81 18.20 26.85 11.03
CA LEU A 81 17.18 27.34 10.10
C LEU A 81 15.90 26.52 10.15
N GLU A 82 15.71 25.70 11.17
CA GLU A 82 14.48 25.00 11.55
C GLU A 82 13.96 23.97 10.52
N ASP A 83 13.56 24.41 9.34
CA ASP A 83 12.86 23.60 8.32
C ASP A 83 13.48 23.74 6.92
N ILE A 84 13.04 22.92 5.97
CA ILE A 84 13.49 22.98 4.57
C ILE A 84 13.18 24.34 3.92
N HIS A 85 12.03 24.91 4.25
CA HIS A 85 11.56 26.17 3.67
C HIS A 85 12.51 27.32 4.04
N MET A 86 12.88 27.44 5.32
CA MET A 86 13.79 28.48 5.80
C MET A 86 15.22 28.26 5.29
N ASN A 87 15.65 27.01 5.15
CA ASN A 87 16.95 26.68 4.55
C ASN A 87 17.02 27.15 3.09
N ILE A 88 15.99 26.88 2.30
CA ILE A 88 15.88 27.33 0.89
C ILE A 88 15.75 28.86 0.80
N GLU A 89 14.85 29.46 1.57
CA GLU A 89 14.57 30.92 1.55
C GLU A 89 15.80 31.73 1.95
N LYS A 90 16.52 31.30 2.99
CA LYS A 90 17.77 31.94 3.43
C LYS A 90 18.85 31.87 2.35
N ARG A 91 19.05 30.70 1.74
CA ARG A 91 20.03 30.51 0.68
C ARG A 91 19.66 31.35 -0.55
N LEU A 92 18.38 31.37 -0.92
CA LEU A 92 17.89 32.20 -2.05
C LEU A 92 18.20 33.67 -1.79
N THR A 93 17.86 34.17 -0.59
CA THR A 93 18.11 35.58 -0.23
C THR A 93 19.59 35.91 -0.21
N ASP A 94 20.45 35.00 0.24
CA ASP A 94 21.93 35.19 0.21
C ASP A 94 22.48 35.24 -1.21
N ASP A 95 21.90 34.45 -2.12
CA ASP A 95 22.33 34.37 -3.52
C ASP A 95 21.84 35.55 -4.38
N ILE A 96 20.58 36.04 -4.18
CA ILE A 96 19.95 37.03 -5.06
C ILE A 96 19.48 38.34 -4.36
N GLY A 97 19.75 38.47 -3.05
CA GLY A 97 19.47 39.69 -2.30
C GLY A 97 17.98 39.97 -2.07
N GLU A 98 17.55 41.24 -2.23
CA GLU A 98 16.20 41.69 -1.92
C GLU A 98 15.11 40.96 -2.70
N ALA A 99 15.39 40.52 -3.93
CA ALA A 99 14.43 39.75 -4.73
C ALA A 99 14.04 38.45 -4.02
N GLY A 100 15.01 37.77 -3.37
CA GLY A 100 14.73 36.55 -2.57
C GLY A 100 13.79 36.82 -1.40
N GLY A 101 13.95 37.95 -0.70
CA GLY A 101 13.07 38.35 0.40
C GLY A 101 11.63 38.66 -0.04
N ARG A 102 11.39 39.00 -1.32
CA ARG A 102 10.03 39.26 -1.85
C ARG A 102 9.24 37.99 -2.12
N LEU A 103 9.87 36.82 -2.19
CA LEU A 103 9.20 35.54 -2.43
C LEU A 103 8.10 35.26 -1.39
N HIS A 104 8.29 35.65 -0.14
CA HIS A 104 7.33 35.37 0.96
C HIS A 104 6.09 36.29 0.94
N THR A 105 6.00 37.26 0.04
CA THR A 105 4.90 38.21 -0.03
C THR A 105 3.56 37.48 -0.24
N GLY A 106 2.56 37.79 0.63
CA GLY A 106 1.22 37.20 0.54
C GLY A 106 1.10 35.71 0.87
N ARG A 107 2.18 35.11 1.42
CA ARG A 107 2.24 33.69 1.80
C ARG A 107 2.54 33.56 3.30
N SER A 108 2.06 32.48 3.92
CA SER A 108 2.46 32.04 5.24
C SER A 108 3.23 30.73 5.17
N ARG A 109 4.02 30.44 6.22
CA ARG A 109 4.61 29.11 6.39
C ARG A 109 3.52 28.03 6.45
N ASN A 110 2.30 28.33 6.96
CA ASN A 110 1.22 27.38 7.13
C ASN A 110 0.68 26.85 5.79
N ASP A 111 0.35 27.74 4.83
CA ASP A 111 -0.14 27.32 3.51
C ASP A 111 0.97 26.77 2.61
N GLN A 112 2.22 27.20 2.82
CA GLN A 112 3.42 26.65 2.18
C GLN A 112 3.67 25.20 2.59
N CYS A 113 3.73 24.91 3.89
CA CYS A 113 3.89 23.52 4.36
C CYS A 113 2.74 22.62 3.94
N ALA A 114 1.51 23.17 3.93
CA ALA A 114 0.33 22.39 3.52
C ALA A 114 0.42 22.01 2.03
N VAL A 115 0.75 22.92 1.12
CA VAL A 115 0.81 22.61 -0.31
C VAL A 115 1.91 21.61 -0.63
N ASP A 116 3.04 21.69 0.06
CA ASP A 116 4.16 20.78 -0.16
C ASP A 116 3.78 19.36 0.23
N LEU A 117 3.11 19.17 1.37
CA LEU A 117 2.65 17.85 1.80
C LEU A 117 1.57 17.29 0.86
N HIS A 118 0.65 18.12 0.37
CA HIS A 118 -0.32 17.73 -0.65
C HIS A 118 0.35 17.22 -1.93
N MET A 119 1.34 17.96 -2.45
CA MET A 119 2.09 17.55 -3.63
C MET A 119 2.87 16.27 -3.40
N TYR A 120 3.51 16.15 -2.24
CA TYR A 120 4.25 14.95 -1.87
C TYR A 120 3.36 13.70 -1.79
N VAL A 121 2.18 13.82 -1.16
CA VAL A 121 1.24 12.69 -1.05
C VAL A 121 0.67 12.30 -2.40
N ARG A 122 0.33 13.25 -3.30
CA ARG A 122 -0.10 12.94 -4.67
C ARG A 122 0.94 12.09 -5.41
N LYS A 123 2.22 12.44 -5.29
CA LYS A 123 3.33 11.69 -5.88
C LYS A 123 3.47 10.30 -5.27
N ALA A 124 3.37 10.20 -3.95
CA ALA A 124 3.40 8.92 -3.25
C ALA A 124 2.24 7.99 -3.67
N VAL A 125 1.03 8.53 -3.89
CA VAL A 125 -0.12 7.75 -4.38
C VAL A 125 0.14 7.16 -5.76
N VAL A 126 0.75 7.92 -6.68
CA VAL A 126 1.14 7.41 -8.00
C VAL A 126 2.09 6.23 -7.86
N GLU A 127 3.12 6.37 -7.05
CA GLU A 127 4.10 5.32 -6.80
C GLU A 127 3.48 4.07 -6.16
N MET A 128 2.64 4.24 -5.14
CA MET A 128 1.93 3.12 -4.51
C MET A 128 1.00 2.41 -5.50
N GLY A 129 0.32 3.14 -6.37
CA GLY A 129 -0.51 2.56 -7.43
C GLY A 129 0.28 1.65 -8.37
N GLU A 130 1.47 2.09 -8.80
CA GLU A 130 2.37 1.27 -9.62
C GLU A 130 2.81 -0.02 -8.94
N LEU A 131 3.14 0.07 -7.64
CA LEU A 131 3.57 -1.07 -6.85
C LEU A 131 2.44 -2.08 -6.60
N ILE A 132 1.21 -1.60 -6.35
CA ILE A 132 0.03 -2.48 -6.24
C ILE A 132 -0.19 -3.22 -7.55
N VAL A 133 -0.17 -2.51 -8.68
CA VAL A 133 -0.33 -3.13 -10.01
C VAL A 133 0.78 -4.14 -10.29
N ASP A 134 2.01 -3.90 -9.86
CA ASP A 134 3.09 -4.87 -10.03
C ASP A 134 2.89 -6.12 -9.17
N MET A 135 2.45 -5.96 -7.93
CA MET A 135 2.11 -7.09 -7.04
C MET A 135 0.90 -7.89 -7.56
N GLN A 136 -0.13 -7.22 -8.08
CA GLN A 136 -1.28 -7.86 -8.72
C GLN A 136 -0.85 -8.70 -9.94
N LYS A 137 0.06 -8.18 -10.76
CA LYS A 137 0.63 -8.95 -11.89
C LYS A 137 1.37 -10.18 -11.40
N ALA A 138 2.21 -10.06 -10.36
CA ALA A 138 2.94 -11.20 -9.81
C ALA A 138 1.99 -12.32 -9.36
N LEU A 139 0.86 -11.97 -8.75
CA LEU A 139 -0.17 -12.93 -8.34
C LEU A 139 -0.84 -13.62 -9.53
N ILE A 140 -1.22 -12.87 -10.59
CA ILE A 140 -1.81 -13.45 -11.81
C ILE A 140 -0.79 -14.36 -12.51
N GLU A 141 0.44 -13.90 -12.70
CA GLU A 141 1.52 -14.66 -13.36
C GLU A 141 1.77 -15.99 -12.63
N THR A 142 1.75 -15.94 -11.29
CA THR A 142 1.93 -17.13 -10.45
C THR A 142 0.71 -18.05 -10.50
N ALA A 143 -0.51 -17.51 -10.50
CA ALA A 143 -1.75 -18.28 -10.68
C ALA A 143 -1.85 -18.92 -12.06
N GLU A 144 -1.25 -18.33 -13.10
CA GLU A 144 -1.16 -18.91 -14.44
C GLU A 144 -0.11 -20.01 -14.52
N LYS A 145 1.09 -19.77 -13.97
CA LYS A 145 2.21 -20.72 -13.96
C LYS A 145 1.85 -22.03 -13.28
N TYR A 146 1.02 -21.98 -12.25
CA TYR A 146 0.64 -23.13 -11.42
C TYR A 146 -0.87 -23.39 -11.48
N SER A 147 -1.47 -23.23 -12.65
CA SER A 147 -2.92 -23.26 -12.87
C SER A 147 -3.59 -24.61 -12.62
N ASP A 148 -2.83 -25.69 -12.72
CA ASP A 148 -3.27 -27.08 -12.55
C ASP A 148 -2.99 -27.65 -11.15
N ILE A 149 -2.30 -26.90 -10.30
CA ILE A 149 -1.95 -27.37 -8.95
C ILE A 149 -3.15 -27.24 -8.03
N ILE A 150 -3.54 -28.38 -7.47
CA ILE A 150 -4.54 -28.47 -6.39
C ILE A 150 -3.79 -28.53 -5.05
N MET A 151 -4.24 -27.72 -4.10
CA MET A 151 -3.68 -27.67 -2.75
C MET A 151 -4.76 -27.91 -1.70
N PRO A 152 -4.40 -28.35 -0.49
CA PRO A 152 -5.31 -28.37 0.63
C PRO A 152 -5.74 -26.93 0.98
N GLY A 153 -7.03 -26.66 1.01
CA GLY A 153 -7.57 -25.44 1.60
C GLY A 153 -7.75 -25.61 3.10
N TYR A 154 -7.59 -24.54 3.86
CA TYR A 154 -7.60 -24.55 5.32
C TYR A 154 -8.67 -23.66 5.91
N THR A 155 -9.30 -24.13 6.97
CA THR A 155 -10.05 -23.33 7.95
C THR A 155 -9.59 -23.72 9.34
N HIS A 156 -9.46 -22.76 10.27
CA HIS A 156 -8.95 -23.02 11.63
C HIS A 156 -7.56 -23.71 11.67
N LEU A 157 -6.73 -23.51 10.63
CA LEU A 157 -5.48 -24.22 10.41
C LEU A 157 -5.65 -25.77 10.33
N GLN A 158 -6.86 -26.24 10.04
CA GLN A 158 -7.17 -27.62 9.73
C GLN A 158 -7.45 -27.76 8.23
N ARG A 159 -7.02 -28.87 7.63
CA ARG A 159 -7.35 -29.23 6.25
C ARG A 159 -8.88 -29.28 6.10
N ALA A 160 -9.40 -28.67 5.06
CA ALA A 160 -10.84 -28.54 4.86
C ALA A 160 -11.28 -29.10 3.52
N GLN A 161 -10.99 -28.42 2.43
CA GLN A 161 -11.42 -28.80 1.09
C GLN A 161 -10.32 -28.54 0.07
N PRO A 162 -10.20 -29.33 -1.03
CA PRO A 162 -9.23 -29.05 -2.07
C PRO A 162 -9.59 -27.79 -2.84
N VAL A 163 -8.58 -26.96 -3.15
CA VAL A 163 -8.71 -25.74 -3.95
C VAL A 163 -7.59 -25.64 -4.96
N LEU A 164 -7.79 -24.93 -6.06
CA LEU A 164 -6.68 -24.59 -6.94
C LEU A 164 -5.74 -23.59 -6.27
N PHE A 165 -4.45 -23.77 -6.41
CA PHE A 165 -3.43 -22.83 -5.96
C PHE A 165 -3.66 -21.44 -6.56
N GLY A 166 -4.01 -21.38 -7.84
CA GLY A 166 -4.37 -20.14 -8.53
C GLY A 166 -5.56 -19.42 -7.90
N HIS A 167 -6.55 -20.17 -7.38
CA HIS A 167 -7.70 -19.58 -6.67
C HIS A 167 -7.25 -18.86 -5.39
N HIS A 168 -6.34 -19.47 -4.64
CA HIS A 168 -5.76 -18.86 -3.43
C HIS A 168 -5.00 -17.56 -3.76
N MET A 169 -4.18 -17.54 -4.82
CA MET A 169 -3.48 -16.34 -5.27
C MET A 169 -4.45 -15.22 -5.68
N MET A 170 -5.54 -15.56 -6.38
CA MET A 170 -6.55 -14.58 -6.78
C MET A 170 -7.33 -13.98 -5.60
N ALA A 171 -7.38 -14.63 -4.44
CA ALA A 171 -7.94 -14.03 -3.23
C ALA A 171 -7.11 -12.82 -2.77
N TYR A 172 -5.78 -12.91 -2.81
CA TYR A 172 -4.89 -11.78 -2.52
C TYR A 172 -4.95 -10.70 -3.59
N PHE A 173 -5.11 -11.08 -4.86
CA PHE A 173 -5.41 -10.11 -5.93
C PHE A 173 -6.62 -9.23 -5.58
N SER A 174 -7.72 -9.85 -5.18
CA SER A 174 -8.95 -9.11 -4.81
C SER A 174 -8.78 -8.21 -3.58
N MET A 175 -7.86 -8.52 -2.67
CA MET A 175 -7.52 -7.62 -1.57
C MET A 175 -6.82 -6.36 -2.08
N LEU A 176 -5.84 -6.52 -2.98
CA LEU A 176 -5.08 -5.41 -3.57
C LEU A 176 -5.94 -4.54 -4.51
N GLU A 177 -6.91 -5.11 -5.21
CA GLU A 177 -7.92 -4.36 -5.98
C GLU A 177 -8.65 -3.36 -5.07
N ARG A 178 -9.14 -3.82 -3.93
CA ARG A 178 -9.79 -2.94 -2.93
C ARG A 178 -8.82 -1.93 -2.30
N ASP A 179 -7.52 -2.25 -2.24
CA ASP A 179 -6.51 -1.30 -1.78
C ASP A 179 -6.26 -0.20 -2.81
N PHE A 180 -6.27 -0.55 -4.11
CA PHE A 180 -6.21 0.45 -5.18
C PHE A 180 -7.40 1.41 -5.15
N ASP A 181 -8.62 0.92 -4.91
CA ASP A 181 -9.82 1.76 -4.75
C ASP A 181 -9.64 2.81 -3.63
N ARG A 182 -8.94 2.46 -2.54
CA ARG A 182 -8.64 3.41 -1.46
C ARG A 182 -7.71 4.52 -1.93
N LEU A 183 -6.72 4.22 -2.77
CA LEU A 183 -5.83 5.23 -3.34
C LEU A 183 -6.57 6.27 -4.20
N LEU A 184 -7.68 5.88 -4.87
CA LEU A 184 -8.53 6.83 -5.61
C LEU A 184 -9.03 7.95 -4.69
N MET A 185 -9.46 7.60 -3.47
CA MET A 185 -9.97 8.57 -2.49
C MET A 185 -8.84 9.41 -1.92
N VAL A 186 -7.69 8.81 -1.58
CA VAL A 186 -6.52 9.54 -1.09
C VAL A 186 -6.07 10.58 -2.11
N PHE A 187 -5.93 10.18 -3.40
CA PHE A 187 -5.55 11.12 -4.45
C PHE A 187 -6.54 12.27 -4.58
N LYS A 188 -7.84 11.97 -4.61
CA LYS A 188 -8.91 12.97 -4.73
C LYS A 188 -8.88 14.02 -3.62
N HIS A 189 -8.55 13.64 -2.39
CA HIS A 189 -8.48 14.56 -1.25
C HIS A 189 -7.11 15.25 -1.17
N ALA A 190 -6.04 14.60 -1.56
CA ALA A 190 -4.74 15.27 -1.69
C ALA A 190 -4.68 16.26 -2.87
N ASP A 191 -5.58 16.16 -3.86
CA ASP A 191 -5.60 17.00 -5.05
C ASP A 191 -6.46 18.27 -4.89
N ILE A 192 -6.33 18.94 -3.73
CA ILE A 192 -6.96 20.22 -3.41
C ILE A 192 -5.86 21.18 -2.96
N MET A 193 -5.75 22.34 -3.61
CA MET A 193 -4.67 23.30 -3.39
C MET A 193 -4.95 24.20 -2.19
N PRO A 194 -4.07 24.21 -1.15
CA PRO A 194 -4.20 25.13 -0.01
C PRO A 194 -3.47 26.46 -0.19
N LEU A 195 -2.53 26.59 -1.14
CA LEU A 195 -1.68 27.76 -1.27
C LEU A 195 -2.49 29.03 -1.60
N GLY A 196 -2.23 30.10 -0.85
CA GLY A 196 -2.99 31.33 -0.88
C GLY A 196 -3.98 31.48 0.27
N ALA A 197 -4.13 30.46 1.12
CA ALA A 197 -4.88 30.54 2.37
C ALA A 197 -4.19 31.46 3.40
N GLY A 198 -2.92 31.77 3.20
CA GLY A 198 -2.11 32.50 4.16
C GLY A 198 -1.97 31.74 5.48
N ALA A 199 -1.95 32.46 6.59
CA ALA A 199 -1.87 31.80 7.91
C ALA A 199 -3.19 31.09 8.27
N LEU A 200 -4.35 31.69 7.94
CA LEU A 200 -5.70 31.18 8.24
C LEU A 200 -6.85 32.00 7.62
N ALA A 201 -6.59 33.24 7.20
CA ALA A 201 -7.64 34.19 6.83
C ALA A 201 -7.55 34.68 5.37
N GLY A 202 -6.74 34.01 4.54
CA GLY A 202 -6.42 34.46 3.20
C GLY A 202 -5.38 35.58 3.19
N SER A 203 -5.34 36.36 2.13
CA SER A 203 -4.37 37.44 1.90
C SER A 203 -5.06 38.75 1.53
N THR A 204 -4.47 39.88 2.00
CA THR A 204 -4.88 41.21 1.58
C THR A 204 -4.27 41.62 0.23
N TYR A 205 -3.34 40.87 -0.30
CA TYR A 205 -2.80 41.01 -1.64
C TYR A 205 -3.76 40.42 -2.68
N GLY A 206 -3.81 41.01 -3.85
CA GLY A 206 -4.65 40.54 -4.96
C GLY A 206 -4.06 39.27 -5.63
N ILE A 207 -3.82 38.20 -4.84
CA ILE A 207 -3.28 36.95 -5.35
C ILE A 207 -4.31 36.18 -6.19
N ASP A 208 -3.86 35.48 -7.24
CA ASP A 208 -4.69 34.66 -8.12
C ASP A 208 -4.47 33.18 -7.81
N GLN A 209 -5.25 32.63 -6.85
CA GLN A 209 -5.18 31.22 -6.48
C GLN A 209 -5.53 30.28 -7.65
N THR A 210 -6.45 30.70 -8.56
CA THR A 210 -6.83 29.90 -9.73
C THR A 210 -5.64 29.74 -10.69
N TYR A 211 -4.82 30.76 -10.82
CA TYR A 211 -3.62 30.70 -11.63
C TYR A 211 -2.55 29.80 -10.99
N THR A 212 -2.33 29.95 -9.68
CA THR A 212 -1.39 29.08 -8.94
C THR A 212 -1.83 27.62 -8.98
N GLN A 213 -3.14 27.35 -8.84
CA GLN A 213 -3.73 26.01 -8.98
C GLN A 213 -3.35 25.37 -10.32
N LYS A 214 -3.47 26.12 -11.43
CA LYS A 214 -3.12 25.62 -12.77
C LYS A 214 -1.63 25.33 -12.91
N LEU A 215 -0.76 26.18 -12.35
CA LEU A 215 0.69 26.01 -12.38
C LEU A 215 1.13 24.76 -11.61
N LEU A 216 0.43 24.41 -10.53
CA LEU A 216 0.72 23.26 -9.67
C LEU A 216 -0.12 22.01 -10.02
N GLY A 217 -0.92 22.07 -11.08
CA GLY A 217 -1.70 20.92 -11.56
C GLY A 217 -2.73 20.40 -10.57
N PHE A 218 -3.27 21.23 -9.67
CA PHE A 218 -4.35 20.82 -8.78
C PHE A 218 -5.71 20.90 -9.47
N SER A 219 -6.62 19.97 -9.18
CA SER A 219 -7.97 19.99 -9.75
C SER A 219 -8.90 20.96 -9.04
N ARG A 220 -8.67 21.27 -7.76
CA ARG A 220 -9.52 22.11 -6.92
C ARG A 220 -8.68 23.03 -6.02
N ILE A 221 -9.37 24.00 -5.43
CA ILE A 221 -8.85 24.90 -4.38
C ILE A 221 -9.71 24.68 -3.14
N TYR A 222 -9.14 24.78 -1.94
CA TYR A 222 -9.92 24.77 -0.71
C TYR A 222 -10.87 25.97 -0.66
N GLU A 223 -12.13 25.70 -0.33
CA GLU A 223 -13.17 26.74 -0.21
C GLU A 223 -12.99 27.63 1.04
N ASN A 224 -12.32 27.11 2.06
CA ASN A 224 -12.09 27.79 3.33
C ASN A 224 -10.61 27.80 3.70
N SER A 225 -10.07 28.98 3.97
CA SER A 225 -8.64 29.16 4.28
C SER A 225 -8.22 28.57 5.63
N MET A 226 -9.14 28.45 6.60
CA MET A 226 -8.83 27.81 7.87
C MET A 226 -8.74 26.29 7.73
N ASP A 227 -9.62 25.72 6.92
CA ASP A 227 -9.60 24.31 6.55
C ASP A 227 -8.33 23.97 5.75
N ALA A 228 -7.98 24.78 4.76
CA ALA A 228 -6.81 24.60 3.90
C ALA A 228 -5.48 24.41 4.65
N VAL A 229 -5.30 25.07 5.78
CA VAL A 229 -4.08 24.98 6.60
C VAL A 229 -4.20 23.97 7.76
N SER A 230 -5.40 23.44 8.01
CA SER A 230 -5.71 22.52 9.10
C SER A 230 -5.88 21.08 8.62
N ASP A 231 -6.36 20.86 7.40
CA ASP A 231 -6.68 19.53 6.88
C ASP A 231 -5.47 18.60 6.83
N ARG A 232 -5.65 17.42 7.39
CA ARG A 232 -4.73 16.27 7.34
C ARG A 232 -5.50 14.96 7.06
N ASP A 233 -6.77 15.05 6.62
CA ASP A 233 -7.59 13.87 6.35
C ASP A 233 -6.94 12.98 5.30
N TYR A 234 -6.40 13.57 4.22
CA TYR A 234 -5.69 12.84 3.18
C TYR A 234 -4.43 12.08 3.68
N VAL A 235 -3.78 12.59 4.74
CA VAL A 235 -2.65 11.91 5.39
C VAL A 235 -3.15 10.73 6.22
N VAL A 236 -4.22 10.91 6.99
CA VAL A 236 -4.89 9.84 7.76
C VAL A 236 -5.42 8.75 6.83
N GLU A 237 -6.03 9.13 5.72
CA GLU A 237 -6.51 8.20 4.69
C GLU A 237 -5.37 7.41 4.06
N PHE A 238 -4.24 8.06 3.75
CA PHE A 238 -3.05 7.35 3.28
C PHE A 238 -2.52 6.36 4.32
N LEU A 239 -2.41 6.75 5.58
CA LEU A 239 -1.99 5.86 6.66
C LEU A 239 -2.97 4.70 6.90
N SER A 240 -4.28 4.94 6.71
CA SER A 240 -5.31 3.89 6.73
C SER A 240 -5.13 2.90 5.57
N PHE A 241 -4.92 3.41 4.37
CA PHE A 241 -4.57 2.61 3.19
C PHE A 241 -3.31 1.77 3.47
N ALA A 242 -2.22 2.40 3.90
CA ALA A 242 -0.96 1.74 4.23
C ALA A 242 -1.14 0.62 5.27
N SER A 243 -1.96 0.86 6.29
CA SER A 243 -2.28 -0.13 7.33
C SER A 243 -3.01 -1.34 6.78
N LEU A 244 -3.95 -1.16 5.85
CA LEU A 244 -4.69 -2.26 5.23
C LEU A 244 -3.82 -3.06 4.26
N VAL A 245 -3.02 -2.40 3.43
CA VAL A 245 -2.05 -3.08 2.55
C VAL A 245 -1.10 -3.94 3.38
N MET A 246 -0.50 -3.37 4.43
CA MET A 246 0.42 -4.11 5.29
C MET A 246 -0.26 -5.28 6.02
N MET A 247 -1.53 -5.14 6.40
CA MET A 247 -2.32 -6.26 6.94
C MET A 247 -2.49 -7.39 5.92
N HIS A 248 -2.81 -7.06 4.67
CA HIS A 248 -2.97 -8.06 3.60
C HIS A 248 -1.63 -8.76 3.32
N LEU A 249 -0.53 -8.01 3.21
CA LEU A 249 0.81 -8.56 3.02
C LEU A 249 1.28 -9.38 4.23
N SER A 250 0.91 -8.99 5.45
CA SER A 250 1.19 -9.75 6.67
C SER A 250 0.51 -11.11 6.66
N ARG A 251 -0.76 -11.18 6.23
CA ARG A 251 -1.48 -12.46 6.09
C ARG A 251 -0.83 -13.35 5.03
N LEU A 252 -0.50 -12.80 3.87
CA LEU A 252 0.23 -13.54 2.83
C LEU A 252 1.58 -14.05 3.36
N SER A 253 2.32 -13.20 4.05
CA SER A 253 3.61 -13.56 4.64
C SER A 253 3.50 -14.69 5.66
N GLU A 254 2.45 -14.70 6.49
CA GLU A 254 2.18 -15.79 7.43
C GLU A 254 1.97 -17.12 6.71
N GLU A 255 1.17 -17.14 5.64
CA GLU A 255 0.95 -18.34 4.84
C GLU A 255 2.23 -18.82 4.15
N LEU A 256 3.03 -17.91 3.58
CA LEU A 256 4.32 -18.26 2.96
C LEU A 256 5.31 -18.81 3.98
N ILE A 257 5.33 -18.30 5.22
CA ILE A 257 6.13 -18.84 6.32
C ILE A 257 5.70 -20.27 6.61
N LEU A 258 4.40 -20.51 6.83
CA LEU A 258 3.86 -21.85 7.10
C LEU A 258 4.18 -22.81 5.95
N TRP A 259 3.90 -22.41 4.71
CA TRP A 259 4.08 -23.26 3.54
C TRP A 259 5.55 -23.58 3.23
N SER A 260 6.48 -22.74 3.65
CA SER A 260 7.92 -22.97 3.47
C SER A 260 8.58 -23.80 4.60
N THR A 261 7.84 -24.14 5.67
CA THR A 261 8.35 -25.03 6.72
C THR A 261 8.55 -26.44 6.20
N ASN A 262 9.42 -27.23 6.87
CA ASN A 262 9.60 -28.65 6.55
C ASN A 262 8.31 -29.45 6.74
N GLU A 263 7.46 -29.06 7.69
CA GLU A 263 6.20 -29.72 8.04
C GLU A 263 5.17 -29.56 6.92
N PHE A 264 5.02 -28.34 6.35
CA PHE A 264 4.13 -28.09 5.23
C PHE A 264 4.79 -28.44 3.88
N ASN A 265 5.98 -27.94 3.63
CA ASN A 265 6.75 -28.18 2.40
C ASN A 265 5.94 -27.97 1.10
N PHE A 266 5.06 -26.96 1.10
CA PHE A 266 4.21 -26.64 -0.04
C PHE A 266 4.90 -25.71 -1.05
N ILE A 267 5.84 -24.89 -0.56
CA ILE A 267 6.63 -23.98 -1.39
C ILE A 267 8.09 -23.99 -0.97
N GLU A 268 8.93 -23.56 -1.91
CA GLU A 268 10.30 -23.14 -1.64
C GLU A 268 10.47 -21.69 -2.06
N LEU A 269 10.87 -20.82 -1.11
CA LEU A 269 11.23 -19.44 -1.40
C LEU A 269 12.60 -19.41 -2.10
N ASP A 270 12.79 -18.44 -3.00
CA ASP A 270 14.09 -18.24 -3.65
C ASP A 270 15.17 -17.85 -2.62
N ASP A 271 16.38 -18.34 -2.82
CA ASP A 271 17.54 -18.07 -1.94
C ASP A 271 17.81 -16.56 -1.82
N ALA A 272 17.54 -15.80 -2.88
CA ALA A 272 17.69 -14.35 -2.89
C ALA A 272 16.76 -13.61 -1.89
N HIS A 273 15.70 -14.27 -1.42
CA HIS A 273 14.72 -13.72 -0.48
C HIS A 273 14.74 -14.40 0.90
N CYS A 274 15.79 -15.16 1.19
CA CYS A 274 15.95 -15.89 2.45
C CYS A 274 17.31 -15.58 3.06
N THR A 275 17.48 -15.89 4.35
CA THR A 275 18.78 -15.89 5.00
C THR A 275 19.12 -17.26 5.56
N GLY A 276 20.42 -17.50 5.74
CA GLY A 276 20.93 -18.70 6.39
C GLY A 276 21.16 -18.50 7.88
N SER A 277 21.71 -19.54 8.51
CA SER A 277 22.18 -19.49 9.90
C SER A 277 23.70 -19.56 9.94
N SER A 278 24.35 -18.78 10.80
CA SER A 278 25.79 -18.83 11.00
C SER A 278 26.28 -20.11 11.68
N ILE A 279 25.35 -20.87 12.31
CA ILE A 279 25.69 -22.10 13.06
C ILE A 279 25.02 -23.37 12.48
N MET A 280 23.90 -23.20 11.75
CA MET A 280 23.12 -24.31 11.18
C MET A 280 23.15 -24.23 9.66
N PRO A 281 24.05 -24.95 8.96
CA PRO A 281 24.25 -24.79 7.52
C PRO A 281 23.06 -25.24 6.67
N GLN A 282 22.14 -26.05 7.21
CA GLN A 282 20.93 -26.52 6.53
C GLN A 282 19.75 -25.52 6.64
N LYS A 283 19.86 -24.48 7.49
CA LYS A 283 18.72 -23.60 7.81
C LYS A 283 18.55 -22.50 6.78
N LYS A 284 17.30 -22.33 6.32
CA LYS A 284 16.87 -21.29 5.41
C LYS A 284 15.68 -20.55 6.04
N ASN A 285 15.84 -19.27 6.34
CA ASN A 285 14.85 -18.48 7.07
C ASN A 285 14.05 -17.60 6.13
N PRO A 286 12.72 -17.48 6.30
CA PRO A 286 11.86 -16.59 5.53
C PRO A 286 11.84 -15.15 6.12
N ASP A 287 13.02 -14.54 6.36
CA ASP A 287 13.15 -13.26 7.09
C ASP A 287 12.38 -12.13 6.47
N VAL A 288 12.24 -12.12 5.14
CA VAL A 288 11.44 -11.11 4.43
C VAL A 288 9.99 -11.15 4.88
N CYS A 289 9.39 -12.35 4.90
CA CYS A 289 8.02 -12.55 5.37
C CYS A 289 7.86 -12.13 6.84
N GLU A 290 8.82 -12.50 7.69
CA GLU A 290 8.79 -12.15 9.11
C GLU A 290 8.88 -10.63 9.32
N LEU A 291 9.73 -9.93 8.57
CA LEU A 291 9.85 -8.48 8.66
C LEU A 291 8.62 -7.75 8.13
N VAL A 292 7.99 -8.21 7.04
CA VAL A 292 6.72 -7.65 6.56
C VAL A 292 5.65 -7.78 7.63
N ARG A 293 5.51 -8.96 8.24
CA ARG A 293 4.60 -9.21 9.35
C ARG A 293 4.90 -8.29 10.54
N GLY A 294 6.17 -8.13 10.93
CA GLY A 294 6.58 -7.27 12.04
C GLY A 294 6.37 -5.78 11.78
N LYS A 295 6.71 -5.28 10.58
CA LYS A 295 6.56 -3.87 10.18
C LYS A 295 5.11 -3.40 10.10
N THR A 296 4.15 -4.31 9.95
CA THR A 296 2.71 -4.00 9.97
C THR A 296 2.30 -3.25 11.23
N GLY A 297 2.80 -3.69 12.41
CA GLY A 297 2.51 -3.01 13.67
C GLY A 297 3.03 -1.56 13.73
N ARG A 298 4.16 -1.28 13.07
CA ARG A 298 4.71 0.09 12.99
C ARG A 298 3.80 1.00 12.18
N THR A 299 3.28 0.53 11.05
CA THR A 299 2.34 1.28 10.22
C THR A 299 1.03 1.60 10.97
N TYR A 300 0.51 0.65 11.76
CA TYR A 300 -0.64 0.88 12.64
C TYR A 300 -0.33 1.96 13.69
N GLY A 301 0.89 1.95 14.24
CA GLY A 301 1.35 2.95 15.20
C GLY A 301 1.33 4.36 14.61
N HIS A 302 1.73 4.55 13.35
CA HIS A 302 1.70 5.85 12.68
C HIS A 302 0.27 6.36 12.47
N LEU A 303 -0.66 5.50 12.03
CA LEU A 303 -2.07 5.87 11.90
C LEU A 303 -2.67 6.30 13.24
N LEU A 304 -2.48 5.49 14.28
CA LEU A 304 -3.02 5.78 15.62
C LEU A 304 -2.36 7.02 16.22
N GLY A 305 -1.06 7.21 16.02
CA GLY A 305 -0.31 8.37 16.45
C GLY A 305 -0.88 9.67 15.87
N LEU A 306 -1.06 9.72 14.54
CA LEU A 306 -1.61 10.92 13.89
C LEU A 306 -3.06 11.20 14.29
N LEU A 307 -3.93 10.19 14.34
CA LEU A 307 -5.29 10.34 14.84
C LEU A 307 -5.31 10.89 16.27
N THR A 308 -4.38 10.45 17.12
CA THR A 308 -4.27 10.91 18.49
C THR A 308 -3.77 12.34 18.56
N THR A 309 -2.84 12.75 17.71
CA THR A 309 -2.37 14.13 17.60
C THR A 309 -3.49 15.07 17.19
N LEU A 310 -4.25 14.73 16.15
CA LEU A 310 -5.26 15.60 15.57
C LEU A 310 -6.54 15.75 16.41
N LYS A 311 -6.95 14.72 17.18
CA LYS A 311 -8.26 14.62 17.86
C LYS A 311 -8.69 15.80 18.75
N GLY A 312 -7.76 16.59 19.23
CA GLY A 312 -8.04 17.67 20.19
C GLY A 312 -7.50 19.03 19.77
N LEU A 313 -6.97 19.15 18.55
CA LEU A 313 -6.42 20.40 18.08
C LEU A 313 -7.53 21.38 17.70
N PRO A 314 -7.41 22.67 18.09
CA PRO A 314 -8.26 23.71 17.53
C PRO A 314 -7.93 23.92 16.04
N LEU A 315 -8.88 24.55 15.32
CA LEU A 315 -8.70 24.86 13.91
C LEU A 315 -7.43 25.68 13.64
N THR A 316 -7.03 25.60 12.42
CA THR A 316 -5.85 26.10 11.73
C THR A 316 -4.60 25.32 12.10
N TYR A 317 -3.43 25.92 12.14
CA TYR A 317 -2.17 25.25 12.39
C TYR A 317 -1.73 25.38 13.83
N ASN A 318 -1.35 24.24 14.40
CA ASN A 318 -0.63 24.13 15.68
C ASN A 318 0.66 23.35 15.45
N LYS A 319 1.70 23.61 16.23
CA LYS A 319 3.02 22.97 16.05
C LYS A 319 2.95 21.44 16.18
N ASP A 320 1.94 20.91 16.87
CA ASP A 320 1.61 19.47 16.94
C ASP A 320 1.48 18.84 15.56
N MET A 321 1.01 19.59 14.57
CA MET A 321 0.88 19.11 13.18
C MET A 321 2.22 18.83 12.49
N GLN A 322 3.37 19.18 13.09
CA GLN A 322 4.66 18.74 12.60
C GLN A 322 4.82 17.21 12.64
N GLU A 323 4.10 16.55 13.58
CA GLU A 323 4.04 15.09 13.71
C GLU A 323 3.33 14.37 12.54
N ASP A 324 2.73 15.12 11.61
CA ASP A 324 2.10 14.56 10.41
C ASP A 324 3.10 13.94 9.42
N LYS A 325 4.40 14.32 9.50
CA LYS A 325 5.39 14.01 8.46
C LYS A 325 6.18 12.73 8.68
N GLU A 326 6.78 12.56 9.87
CA GLU A 326 7.64 11.40 10.13
C GLU A 326 6.88 10.08 9.94
N GLY A 327 5.64 10.01 10.45
CA GLY A 327 4.81 8.81 10.35
C GLY A 327 4.43 8.46 8.91
N ILE A 328 4.02 9.46 8.10
CA ILE A 328 3.66 9.18 6.70
C ILE A 328 4.89 8.83 5.85
N PHE A 329 6.02 9.51 6.05
CA PHE A 329 7.24 9.21 5.31
C PHE A 329 7.73 7.78 5.59
N ASP A 330 7.75 7.36 6.84
CA ASP A 330 8.11 6.00 7.21
C ASP A 330 7.09 4.96 6.69
N ALA A 331 5.81 5.28 6.68
CA ALA A 331 4.77 4.41 6.13
C ALA A 331 4.92 4.26 4.61
N ILE A 332 5.20 5.35 3.87
CA ILE A 332 5.47 5.32 2.43
C ILE A 332 6.65 4.40 2.14
N ASP A 333 7.79 4.60 2.80
CA ASP A 333 8.98 3.78 2.62
C ASP A 333 8.71 2.30 2.97
N THR A 334 7.99 2.06 4.06
CA THR A 334 7.68 0.69 4.51
C THR A 334 6.78 -0.04 3.51
N VAL A 335 5.71 0.60 3.01
CA VAL A 335 4.80 -0.01 2.03
C VAL A 335 5.49 -0.20 0.68
N HIS A 336 6.30 0.78 0.25
CA HIS A 336 7.10 0.68 -0.98
C HIS A 336 7.95 -0.60 -0.98
N PHE A 337 8.77 -0.78 0.05
CA PHE A 337 9.63 -1.97 0.14
C PHE A 337 8.82 -3.25 0.32
N ALA A 338 7.75 -3.23 1.11
CA ALA A 338 6.94 -4.42 1.33
C ALA A 338 6.24 -4.90 0.05
N LEU A 339 5.64 -4.01 -0.75
CA LEU A 339 5.01 -4.38 -2.04
C LEU A 339 6.05 -4.89 -3.03
N SER A 340 7.15 -4.15 -3.21
CA SER A 340 8.21 -4.49 -4.17
C SER A 340 8.81 -5.87 -3.89
N ILE A 341 9.18 -6.12 -2.62
CA ILE A 341 9.84 -7.37 -2.26
C ILE A 341 8.88 -8.56 -2.28
N ASN A 342 7.60 -8.37 -1.89
CA ASN A 342 6.60 -9.44 -1.98
C ASN A 342 6.31 -9.80 -3.44
N ALA A 343 6.22 -8.84 -4.35
CA ALA A 343 6.04 -9.12 -5.78
C ALA A 343 7.20 -9.96 -6.35
N ALA A 344 8.44 -9.60 -6.02
CA ALA A 344 9.62 -10.35 -6.42
C ALA A 344 9.65 -11.77 -5.82
N MET A 345 9.32 -11.89 -4.54
CA MET A 345 9.29 -13.16 -3.82
C MET A 345 8.22 -14.11 -4.38
N ILE A 346 7.01 -13.61 -4.68
CA ILE A 346 5.92 -14.41 -5.29
C ILE A 346 6.33 -14.92 -6.68
N ARG A 347 6.98 -14.09 -7.50
CA ARG A 347 7.49 -14.52 -8.83
C ARG A 347 8.58 -15.57 -8.74
N GLY A 348 9.44 -15.47 -7.73
CA GLY A 348 10.61 -16.36 -7.53
C GLY A 348 10.29 -17.68 -6.85
N MET A 349 9.17 -17.81 -6.13
CA MET A 349 8.87 -19.01 -5.39
C MET A 349 8.59 -20.23 -6.28
N LYS A 350 8.97 -21.40 -5.79
CA LYS A 350 8.62 -22.70 -6.38
C LYS A 350 7.48 -23.31 -5.60
N VAL A 351 6.51 -23.89 -6.29
CA VAL A 351 5.37 -24.58 -5.69
C VAL A 351 5.57 -26.08 -5.80
N ASN A 352 5.46 -26.78 -4.69
CA ASN A 352 5.62 -28.23 -4.59
C ASN A 352 4.26 -28.93 -4.76
N GLY A 353 3.71 -28.88 -5.97
CA GLY A 353 2.41 -29.46 -6.29
C GLY A 353 2.31 -30.97 -6.03
N SER A 354 3.40 -31.72 -6.23
CA SER A 354 3.43 -33.15 -5.96
C SER A 354 3.24 -33.47 -4.47
N HIS A 355 3.82 -32.65 -3.59
CA HIS A 355 3.64 -32.81 -2.14
C HIS A 355 2.22 -32.37 -1.71
N MET A 356 1.72 -31.26 -2.25
CA MET A 356 0.34 -30.84 -1.99
C MET A 356 -0.67 -31.92 -2.37
N LYS A 357 -0.46 -32.59 -3.52
CA LYS A 357 -1.29 -33.72 -3.94
C LYS A 357 -1.17 -34.89 -2.99
N ALA A 358 0.02 -35.31 -2.61
CA ALA A 358 0.23 -36.41 -1.66
C ALA A 358 -0.45 -36.17 -0.30
N VAL A 359 -0.46 -34.89 0.15
CA VAL A 359 -1.16 -34.51 1.39
C VAL A 359 -2.69 -34.61 1.23
N LEU A 360 -3.24 -34.32 0.06
CA LEU A 360 -4.66 -34.46 -0.24
C LEU A 360 -5.08 -35.91 -0.44
N ASP A 361 -4.19 -36.72 -1.04
CA ASP A 361 -4.43 -38.15 -1.25
C ASP A 361 -4.45 -38.94 0.10
N ASP A 362 -3.83 -38.38 1.16
CA ASP A 362 -3.74 -38.96 2.51
C ASP A 362 -4.64 -38.20 3.51
N ASP A 363 -5.88 -37.86 3.08
CA ASP A 363 -6.81 -37.18 3.99
C ASP A 363 -8.28 -37.36 3.57
N PHE A 364 -9.21 -36.71 4.28
CA PHE A 364 -10.65 -36.79 4.09
C PHE A 364 -11.25 -35.49 3.52
N SER A 365 -10.47 -34.67 2.83
CA SER A 365 -10.92 -33.37 2.28
C SER A 365 -12.03 -33.49 1.22
N ASN A 366 -12.21 -34.70 0.67
CA ASN A 366 -13.28 -35.06 -0.27
C ASN A 366 -14.58 -35.56 0.41
N ALA A 367 -14.63 -35.66 1.73
CA ALA A 367 -15.81 -36.16 2.45
C ALA A 367 -17.05 -35.30 2.21
N THR A 368 -16.91 -33.97 2.08
CA THR A 368 -18.05 -33.09 1.75
C THR A 368 -18.64 -33.41 0.39
N ASP A 369 -17.80 -33.70 -0.60
CA ASP A 369 -18.23 -34.04 -1.96
C ASP A 369 -18.96 -35.38 -2.01
N MET A 370 -18.57 -36.30 -1.15
CA MET A 370 -19.27 -37.57 -0.94
C MET A 370 -20.67 -37.36 -0.34
N ALA A 371 -20.81 -36.43 0.62
CA ALA A 371 -22.13 -36.08 1.16
C ALA A 371 -23.01 -35.40 0.09
N ASP A 372 -22.41 -34.50 -0.69
CA ASP A 372 -23.11 -33.84 -1.81
C ASP A 372 -23.54 -34.83 -2.91
N TYR A 373 -22.71 -35.86 -3.18
CA TYR A 373 -23.05 -36.94 -4.11
C TYR A 373 -24.31 -37.68 -3.66
N LEU A 374 -24.41 -38.06 -2.39
CA LEU A 374 -25.58 -38.68 -1.83
C LEU A 374 -26.80 -37.78 -1.86
N ALA A 375 -26.62 -36.51 -1.50
CA ALA A 375 -27.68 -35.51 -1.50
C ALA A 375 -28.27 -35.28 -2.92
N LYS A 376 -27.43 -35.23 -3.95
CA LYS A 376 -27.81 -35.15 -5.36
C LYS A 376 -28.64 -36.38 -5.81
N LYS A 377 -28.46 -37.52 -5.17
CA LYS A 377 -29.27 -38.75 -5.39
C LYS A 377 -30.51 -38.81 -4.54
N GLY A 378 -30.87 -37.73 -3.84
CA GLY A 378 -32.11 -37.60 -3.08
C GLY A 378 -32.03 -38.02 -1.61
N VAL A 379 -30.85 -38.36 -1.09
CA VAL A 379 -30.65 -38.61 0.34
C VAL A 379 -30.71 -37.26 1.08
N PRO A 380 -31.50 -37.13 2.17
CA PRO A 380 -31.50 -35.91 2.97
C PRO A 380 -30.09 -35.58 3.47
N PHE A 381 -29.68 -34.31 3.41
CA PHE A 381 -28.30 -33.92 3.69
C PHE A 381 -27.77 -34.37 5.07
N ARG A 382 -28.64 -34.34 6.11
CA ARG A 382 -28.24 -34.81 7.44
C ARG A 382 -27.94 -36.31 7.46
N GLU A 383 -28.74 -37.10 6.76
CA GLU A 383 -28.52 -38.55 6.61
C GLU A 383 -27.27 -38.80 5.76
N ALA A 384 -27.07 -38.06 4.65
CA ALA A 384 -25.85 -38.14 3.86
C ALA A 384 -24.62 -37.85 4.71
N HIS A 385 -24.66 -36.81 5.55
CA HIS A 385 -23.57 -36.45 6.46
C HIS A 385 -23.26 -37.56 7.47
N GLU A 386 -24.29 -38.23 8.03
CA GLU A 386 -24.12 -39.35 8.95
C GLU A 386 -23.48 -40.56 8.24
N ILE A 387 -23.95 -40.90 7.03
CA ILE A 387 -23.40 -41.98 6.20
C ILE A 387 -21.90 -41.71 5.94
N VAL A 388 -21.58 -40.50 5.56
CA VAL A 388 -20.16 -40.09 5.27
C VAL A 388 -19.33 -40.12 6.56
N GLY A 389 -19.89 -39.65 7.68
CA GLY A 389 -19.21 -39.74 8.98
C GLY A 389 -18.86 -41.18 9.36
N ASN A 390 -19.75 -42.15 9.12
CA ASN A 390 -19.51 -43.55 9.32
C ASN A 390 -18.45 -44.10 8.36
N ALA A 391 -18.43 -43.68 7.10
CA ALA A 391 -17.40 -44.09 6.14
C ALA A 391 -16.01 -43.59 6.55
N VAL A 392 -15.91 -42.31 6.98
CA VAL A 392 -14.64 -41.75 7.49
C VAL A 392 -14.19 -42.47 8.73
N HIS A 393 -15.07 -42.77 9.68
CA HIS A 393 -14.74 -43.53 10.87
C HIS A 393 -14.22 -44.94 10.53
N HIS A 394 -14.88 -45.62 9.59
CA HIS A 394 -14.45 -46.91 9.08
C HIS A 394 -13.03 -46.88 8.47
N CYS A 395 -12.75 -45.83 7.67
CA CYS A 395 -11.41 -45.62 7.12
C CYS A 395 -10.33 -45.41 8.21
N ILE A 396 -10.66 -44.58 9.21
CA ILE A 396 -9.75 -44.33 10.35
C ILE A 396 -9.40 -45.64 11.09
N GLU A 397 -10.41 -46.50 11.36
CA GLU A 397 -10.19 -47.79 12.01
C GLU A 397 -9.32 -48.74 11.17
N LYS A 398 -9.48 -48.67 9.83
CA LYS A 398 -8.68 -49.50 8.90
C LYS A 398 -7.31 -48.87 8.57
N GLY A 399 -7.04 -47.65 8.92
CA GLY A 399 -5.80 -46.93 8.56
C GLY A 399 -5.70 -46.66 7.05
N CYS A 400 -6.82 -46.31 6.41
CA CYS A 400 -6.94 -45.96 4.98
C CYS A 400 -7.74 -44.68 4.78
N VAL A 401 -7.85 -44.19 3.54
CA VAL A 401 -8.68 -43.04 3.17
C VAL A 401 -9.86 -43.45 2.30
N LEU A 402 -10.79 -42.51 2.02
CA LEU A 402 -12.01 -42.81 1.26
C LEU A 402 -11.72 -43.36 -0.15
N LEU A 403 -10.65 -42.90 -0.79
CA LEU A 403 -10.26 -43.35 -2.14
C LEU A 403 -9.65 -44.76 -2.16
N ASP A 404 -9.30 -45.31 -1.01
CA ASP A 404 -8.82 -46.70 -0.91
C ASP A 404 -9.93 -47.74 -0.79
N LEU A 405 -11.16 -47.29 -0.55
CA LEU A 405 -12.34 -48.17 -0.46
C LEU A 405 -12.78 -48.68 -1.83
N SER A 406 -13.15 -49.96 -1.89
CA SER A 406 -13.81 -50.50 -3.09
C SER A 406 -15.28 -50.06 -3.18
N VAL A 407 -15.85 -50.18 -4.38
CA VAL A 407 -17.32 -49.91 -4.59
C VAL A 407 -18.15 -50.82 -3.70
N GLU A 408 -17.70 -52.06 -3.45
CA GLU A 408 -18.32 -53.03 -2.54
C GLU A 408 -18.28 -52.57 -1.08
N ASP A 409 -17.17 -51.96 -0.62
CA ASP A 409 -17.09 -51.38 0.71
C ASP A 409 -18.08 -50.20 0.85
N PHE A 410 -18.16 -49.30 -0.13
CA PHE A 410 -19.15 -48.23 -0.15
C PHE A 410 -20.59 -48.75 -0.08
N LYS A 411 -20.92 -49.76 -0.88
CA LYS A 411 -22.26 -50.38 -0.87
C LYS A 411 -22.58 -51.07 0.44
N ALA A 412 -21.59 -51.59 1.14
CA ALA A 412 -21.75 -52.17 2.49
C ALA A 412 -22.10 -51.10 3.52
N ILE A 413 -21.62 -49.86 3.34
CA ILE A 413 -21.93 -48.70 4.19
C ILE A 413 -23.32 -48.18 3.88
N SER A 414 -23.65 -48.00 2.57
CA SER A 414 -24.98 -47.53 2.12
C SER A 414 -25.28 -47.99 0.69
N ASN A 415 -26.51 -48.45 0.46
CA ASN A 415 -27.00 -48.82 -0.87
C ASN A 415 -27.17 -47.64 -1.84
N HIS A 416 -27.01 -46.40 -1.37
CA HIS A 416 -27.09 -45.18 -2.18
C HIS A 416 -25.82 -44.92 -2.98
N PHE A 417 -24.71 -45.62 -2.71
CA PHE A 417 -23.48 -45.52 -3.49
C PHE A 417 -23.56 -46.40 -4.73
N ASP A 418 -23.23 -45.83 -5.89
CA ASP A 418 -23.11 -46.53 -7.17
C ASP A 418 -21.66 -46.71 -7.59
N ALA A 419 -21.43 -47.33 -8.74
CA ALA A 419 -20.09 -47.63 -9.24
C ALA A 419 -19.25 -46.37 -9.58
N ASP A 420 -19.90 -45.22 -9.73
CA ASP A 420 -19.29 -43.94 -10.06
C ASP A 420 -18.75 -43.14 -8.84
N ILE A 421 -18.89 -43.68 -7.63
CA ILE A 421 -18.53 -42.94 -6.39
C ILE A 421 -17.06 -42.53 -6.37
N LEU A 422 -16.12 -43.39 -6.77
CA LEU A 422 -14.70 -43.08 -6.75
C LEU A 422 -14.34 -41.96 -7.71
N ASP A 423 -14.97 -41.93 -8.89
CA ASP A 423 -14.80 -40.83 -9.86
C ASP A 423 -15.37 -39.53 -9.27
N ALA A 424 -16.54 -39.61 -8.63
CA ALA A 424 -17.24 -38.44 -8.08
C ALA A 424 -16.52 -37.77 -6.91
N ILE A 425 -15.74 -38.55 -6.13
CA ILE A 425 -14.98 -38.04 -4.96
C ILE A 425 -13.47 -37.92 -5.24
N SER A 426 -13.03 -38.09 -6.47
CA SER A 426 -11.64 -37.81 -6.83
C SER A 426 -11.30 -36.35 -6.54
N ILE A 427 -10.07 -36.03 -6.14
CA ILE A 427 -9.68 -34.67 -5.77
C ILE A 427 -9.91 -33.70 -6.93
N GLU A 428 -9.67 -34.15 -8.16
CA GLU A 428 -9.91 -33.39 -9.38
C GLU A 428 -11.41 -33.08 -9.60
N ALA A 429 -12.30 -34.09 -9.37
CA ALA A 429 -13.73 -33.91 -9.46
C ALA A 429 -14.28 -32.97 -8.38
N CYS A 430 -13.74 -33.06 -7.16
CA CYS A 430 -14.07 -32.16 -6.06
C CYS A 430 -13.80 -30.69 -6.42
N VAL A 431 -12.66 -30.40 -7.04
CA VAL A 431 -12.32 -29.05 -7.51
C VAL A 431 -13.21 -28.63 -8.68
N ALA A 432 -13.35 -29.48 -9.70
CA ALA A 432 -14.16 -29.18 -10.90
C ALA A 432 -15.65 -28.98 -10.58
N GLY A 433 -16.16 -29.69 -9.56
CA GLY A 433 -17.55 -29.55 -9.13
C GLY A 433 -17.91 -28.21 -8.50
N ARG A 434 -16.93 -27.41 -8.08
CA ARG A 434 -17.12 -26.07 -7.46
C ARG A 434 -17.10 -24.96 -8.49
N ASN A 435 -18.06 -25.01 -9.42
CA ASN A 435 -18.15 -24.11 -10.59
C ASN A 435 -19.13 -22.94 -10.41
N ASN A 436 -19.61 -22.69 -9.20
CA ASN A 436 -20.35 -21.47 -8.90
C ASN A 436 -19.47 -20.23 -9.14
N TYR A 437 -20.05 -19.02 -9.27
CA TYR A 437 -19.35 -17.80 -9.70
C TYR A 437 -18.04 -17.52 -8.95
N SER A 438 -17.98 -17.73 -7.65
CA SER A 438 -16.80 -17.52 -6.81
C SER A 438 -16.02 -18.81 -6.50
N GLY A 439 -16.35 -19.92 -7.17
CA GLY A 439 -15.77 -21.22 -6.89
C GLY A 439 -14.34 -21.40 -7.35
N THR A 440 -13.74 -22.53 -6.99
CA THR A 440 -12.36 -22.88 -7.29
C THR A 440 -12.19 -23.69 -8.58
N ALA A 441 -13.29 -24.02 -9.30
CA ALA A 441 -13.19 -24.76 -10.57
C ALA A 441 -12.27 -24.04 -11.58
N PRO A 442 -11.55 -24.78 -12.45
CA PRO A 442 -10.59 -24.21 -13.39
C PRO A 442 -11.14 -23.05 -14.22
N GLU A 443 -12.37 -23.16 -14.75
CA GLU A 443 -13.04 -22.11 -15.52
C GLU A 443 -13.37 -20.88 -14.66
N CYS A 444 -13.61 -21.05 -13.36
CA CYS A 444 -13.86 -19.95 -12.45
C CYS A 444 -12.56 -19.16 -12.18
N VAL A 445 -11.46 -19.87 -11.96
CA VAL A 445 -10.14 -19.24 -11.75
C VAL A 445 -9.62 -18.58 -13.02
N GLU A 446 -9.84 -19.18 -14.19
CA GLU A 446 -9.51 -18.56 -15.47
C GLU A 446 -10.29 -17.26 -15.69
N ARG A 447 -11.58 -17.24 -15.38
CA ARG A 447 -12.38 -16.01 -15.42
C ARG A 447 -11.85 -14.96 -14.45
N GLN A 448 -11.50 -15.34 -13.21
CA GLN A 448 -10.93 -14.42 -12.20
C GLN A 448 -9.64 -13.79 -12.73
N ARG A 449 -8.71 -14.56 -13.31
CA ARG A 449 -7.47 -14.06 -13.92
C ARG A 449 -7.75 -13.11 -15.09
N ASN A 450 -8.69 -13.46 -15.98
CA ASN A 450 -9.04 -12.61 -17.13
C ASN A 450 -9.66 -11.30 -16.68
N ASN A 451 -10.55 -11.31 -15.68
CA ASN A 451 -11.09 -10.09 -15.06
C ASN A 451 -9.98 -9.27 -14.39
N GLY A 452 -9.04 -9.92 -13.69
CA GLY A 452 -7.89 -9.27 -13.08
C GLY A 452 -7.02 -8.50 -14.10
N LYS A 453 -6.82 -9.06 -15.30
CA LYS A 453 -6.10 -8.37 -16.38
C LYS A 453 -6.84 -7.11 -16.86
N ILE A 454 -8.18 -7.13 -16.89
CA ILE A 454 -9.01 -5.97 -17.24
C ILE A 454 -8.90 -4.90 -16.16
N ILE A 455 -8.95 -5.29 -14.89
CA ILE A 455 -8.78 -4.39 -13.74
C ILE A 455 -7.42 -3.71 -13.78
N ILE A 456 -6.33 -4.47 -13.94
CA ILE A 456 -4.97 -3.93 -14.08
C ILE A 456 -4.88 -2.92 -15.24
N ALA A 457 -5.55 -3.15 -16.36
CA ALA A 457 -5.55 -2.21 -17.47
C ALA A 457 -6.24 -0.88 -17.12
N ALA A 458 -7.34 -0.93 -16.35
CA ALA A 458 -8.05 0.24 -15.87
C ALA A 458 -7.21 1.01 -14.82
N GLU A 459 -6.60 0.31 -13.88
CA GLU A 459 -5.72 0.89 -12.85
C GLU A 459 -4.50 1.58 -13.48
N LYS A 460 -3.85 0.96 -14.48
CA LYS A 460 -2.76 1.57 -15.22
C LYS A 460 -3.18 2.86 -15.93
N LYS A 461 -4.38 2.89 -16.51
CA LYS A 461 -4.91 4.11 -17.12
C LYS A 461 -5.07 5.21 -16.09
N GLN A 462 -5.63 4.88 -14.93
CA GLN A 462 -5.78 5.82 -13.81
C GLN A 462 -4.42 6.36 -13.32
N ILE A 463 -3.43 5.49 -13.17
CA ILE A 463 -2.06 5.90 -12.81
C ILE A 463 -1.47 6.85 -13.85
N THR A 464 -1.70 6.58 -15.14
CA THR A 464 -1.23 7.46 -16.22
C THR A 464 -1.87 8.85 -16.12
N GLU A 465 -3.17 8.92 -15.80
CA GLU A 465 -3.88 10.20 -15.57
C GLU A 465 -3.31 10.94 -14.35
N TRP A 466 -3.06 10.25 -13.24
CA TRP A 466 -2.42 10.84 -12.06
C TRP A 466 -1.00 11.35 -12.34
N LYS A 467 -0.20 10.57 -13.07
CA LYS A 467 1.15 10.99 -13.49
C LYS A 467 1.10 12.27 -14.29
N ALA A 468 0.21 12.35 -15.28
CA ALA A 468 0.06 13.54 -16.10
C ALA A 468 -0.31 14.77 -15.23
N ILE A 469 -1.11 14.61 -14.19
CA ILE A 469 -1.45 15.67 -13.24
C ILE A 469 -0.21 16.09 -12.43
N VAL A 470 0.50 15.13 -11.84
CA VAL A 470 1.67 15.39 -10.99
C VAL A 470 2.83 15.97 -11.79
N GLU A 471 3.03 15.53 -13.02
CA GLU A 471 4.10 15.98 -13.92
C GLU A 471 3.74 17.30 -14.65
N SER A 472 2.47 17.72 -14.63
CA SER A 472 2.04 19.01 -15.20
C SER A 472 2.48 20.22 -14.39
N VAL A 473 3.09 20.02 -13.23
CA VAL A 473 3.71 21.08 -12.43
C VAL A 473 4.75 21.77 -13.30
N GLN A 474 4.49 23.01 -13.69
CA GLN A 474 5.39 23.77 -14.55
C GLN A 474 6.69 24.09 -13.78
N GLU A 475 7.79 23.55 -14.29
CA GLU A 475 9.12 23.79 -13.74
C GLU A 475 9.59 25.26 -13.84
#